data_79304bac4b02b215f9e259f12b4c3071
#
_entry.id   79304bac4b02b215f9e259f12b4c3071
#
_cell.length_a   1.000
_cell.length_b   1.000
_cell.length_c   1.000
_cell.angle_alpha   90.00
_cell.angle_beta   90.00
_cell.angle_gamma   90.00
#
_symmetry.space_group_name_H-M   'P 1'
#
loop_
_entity.id
_entity.type
_entity.pdbx_description
1 polymer ?
#
loop_
_entity_poly.entity_id
_entity_poly.type
_entity_poly.pdbx_seq_one_letter_code
_entity_poly.pdbx_strand_id
1 'polypeptide(L)'
;MASVQVIQRHAHLASAVKLDFVNGREGKIAKAVLTAISNTRRASRGAGESREEESTAIQWTLWGKQAENAAAYLGKGSHVNIVGRLRNNNYDKDGETVYGIAFTAEEIDYLDSRAESEARRNGGQEAEGSAGGPAPSAPSRKPRNARQPAHAEA
;
A
#
# COMPACT_ATOMS: atom_id res chain seq x y z
N MET A 1 -15.15 22.74 -16.89
CA MET A 1 -14.95 21.45 -17.55
C MET A 1 -15.41 20.32 -16.64
N ALA A 2 -16.20 19.42 -17.13
CA ALA A 2 -16.65 18.26 -16.36
C ALA A 2 -15.56 17.16 -16.36
N SER A 3 -15.25 16.60 -15.21
CA SER A 3 -14.33 15.47 -15.06
C SER A 3 -14.91 14.45 -14.10
N VAL A 4 -14.57 13.19 -14.32
CA VAL A 4 -14.93 12.13 -13.37
C VAL A 4 -13.88 12.09 -12.26
N GLN A 5 -14.28 12.49 -11.08
CA GLN A 5 -13.41 12.50 -9.90
C GLN A 5 -13.51 11.16 -9.16
N VAL A 6 -12.37 10.67 -8.72
CA VAL A 6 -12.25 9.45 -7.92
C VAL A 6 -11.50 9.78 -6.63
N ILE A 7 -12.05 9.34 -5.52
CA ILE A 7 -11.46 9.51 -4.19
C ILE A 7 -11.23 8.14 -3.57
N GLN A 8 -9.99 7.84 -3.24
CA GLN A 8 -9.62 6.65 -2.52
C GLN A 8 -9.10 7.02 -1.13
N ARG A 9 -9.85 6.66 -0.11
CA ARG A 9 -9.52 6.99 1.29
C ARG A 9 -8.93 5.81 2.03
N HIS A 10 -8.05 6.12 2.97
CA HIS A 10 -7.41 5.14 3.85
C HIS A 10 -6.79 3.96 3.09
N ALA A 11 -6.14 4.27 1.99
CA ALA A 11 -5.47 3.28 1.18
C ALA A 11 -4.02 3.05 1.66
N HIS A 12 -3.54 1.85 1.42
CA HIS A 12 -2.17 1.47 1.69
C HIS A 12 -1.48 1.07 0.39
N LEU A 13 -0.23 1.49 0.21
CA LEU A 13 0.52 1.12 -0.98
C LEU A 13 0.86 -0.37 -0.96
N ALA A 14 0.54 -1.05 -2.06
CA ALA A 14 0.83 -2.47 -2.25
C ALA A 14 2.31 -2.75 -2.50
N SER A 15 3.02 -1.77 -3.06
CA SER A 15 4.42 -1.86 -3.44
C SER A 15 5.10 -0.50 -3.39
N ALA A 16 6.41 -0.46 -3.57
CA ALA A 16 7.14 0.79 -3.72
C ALA A 16 6.67 1.58 -4.94
N VAL A 17 6.79 2.91 -4.87
CA VAL A 17 6.48 3.81 -5.98
C VAL A 17 7.52 3.64 -7.08
N LYS A 18 7.05 3.44 -8.31
CA LYS A 18 7.92 3.36 -9.49
C LYS A 18 8.02 4.75 -10.10
N LEU A 19 9.22 5.32 -10.08
CA LEU A 19 9.52 6.62 -10.66
C LEU A 19 10.30 6.46 -11.96
N ASP A 20 9.79 7.07 -13.01
CA ASP A 20 10.44 7.17 -14.32
C ASP A 20 10.44 8.62 -14.81
N PHE A 21 11.33 8.91 -15.75
CA PHE A 21 11.36 10.21 -16.41
C PHE A 21 11.04 10.03 -17.90
N VAL A 22 9.99 10.71 -18.34
CA VAL A 22 9.53 10.66 -19.73
C VAL A 22 9.86 11.97 -20.45
N ASN A 23 10.10 11.90 -21.76
CA ASN A 23 10.37 13.08 -22.55
C ASN A 23 9.07 13.86 -22.79
N GLY A 24 9.00 15.08 -22.24
CA GLY A 24 7.96 16.05 -22.51
C GLY A 24 8.38 17.08 -23.55
N ARG A 25 7.49 18.03 -23.84
CA ARG A 25 7.75 19.11 -24.80
C ARG A 25 8.87 20.06 -24.34
N GLU A 26 9.03 20.24 -23.05
CA GLU A 26 9.98 21.18 -22.42
C GLU A 26 11.11 20.47 -21.66
N GLY A 27 11.32 19.18 -21.88
CA GLY A 27 12.33 18.39 -21.22
C GLY A 27 11.78 17.14 -20.54
N LYS A 28 12.56 16.56 -19.65
CA LYS A 28 12.16 15.36 -18.92
C LYS A 28 11.17 15.69 -17.81
N ILE A 29 10.05 14.97 -17.79
CA ILE A 29 9.01 15.09 -16.77
C ILE A 29 9.00 13.83 -15.94
N ALA A 30 8.96 13.99 -14.62
CA ALA A 30 8.83 12.86 -13.71
C ALA A 30 7.43 12.24 -13.83
N LYS A 31 7.39 10.93 -13.94
CA LYS A 31 6.16 10.12 -13.92
C LYS A 31 6.32 9.03 -12.87
N ALA A 32 5.39 8.95 -11.95
CA ALA A 32 5.36 7.88 -10.97
C ALA A 32 4.10 7.04 -11.10
N VAL A 33 4.23 5.76 -10.81
CA VAL A 33 3.11 4.82 -10.76
C VAL A 33 3.11 4.16 -9.39
N LEU A 34 1.97 4.16 -8.73
CA LEU A 34 1.76 3.48 -7.47
C LEU A 34 0.44 2.71 -7.48
N THR A 35 0.41 1.62 -6.75
CA THR A 35 -0.82 0.84 -6.54
C THR A 35 -1.25 1.00 -5.08
N ALA A 36 -2.44 1.52 -4.88
CA ALA A 36 -3.03 1.72 -3.57
C ALA A 36 -4.23 0.79 -3.37
N ILE A 37 -4.29 0.15 -2.22
CA ILE A 37 -5.35 -0.79 -1.85
C ILE A 37 -6.16 -0.21 -0.70
N SER A 38 -7.46 -0.11 -0.88
CA SER A 38 -8.42 0.23 0.16
C SER A 38 -9.30 -0.97 0.48
N ASN A 39 -9.51 -1.21 1.77
CA ASN A 39 -10.33 -2.30 2.26
C ASN A 39 -11.62 -1.75 2.83
N THR A 40 -12.74 -2.26 2.35
CA THR A 40 -14.06 -1.92 2.85
C THR A 40 -14.66 -3.14 3.53
N ARG A 41 -15.09 -2.97 4.78
CA ARG A 41 -15.81 -4.02 5.49
C ARG A 41 -17.28 -3.93 5.14
N ARG A 42 -17.79 -4.97 4.53
CA ARG A 42 -19.23 -5.09 4.27
C ARG A 42 -19.92 -5.49 5.56
N ALA A 43 -20.92 -4.71 5.97
CA ALA A 43 -21.73 -5.09 7.11
C ALA A 43 -22.54 -6.36 6.76
N SER A 44 -22.29 -7.44 7.47
CA SER A 44 -23.13 -8.64 7.39
C SER A 44 -24.53 -8.31 7.89
N ARG A 45 -25.55 -8.66 7.12
CA ARG A 45 -26.96 -8.46 7.48
C ARG A 45 -27.55 -9.58 8.36
N GLY A 46 -26.76 -10.58 8.72
CA GLY A 46 -27.21 -11.74 9.48
C GLY A 46 -26.34 -12.06 10.68
N ALA A 47 -26.93 -12.52 11.77
CA ALA A 47 -26.20 -13.07 12.90
C ALA A 47 -25.56 -14.40 12.47
N GLY A 48 -24.23 -14.45 12.39
CA GLY A 48 -23.46 -15.66 12.08
C GLY A 48 -22.73 -15.69 10.75
N GLU A 49 -22.89 -14.68 9.89
CA GLU A 49 -22.10 -14.57 8.67
C GLU A 49 -20.74 -13.91 8.92
N SER A 50 -19.70 -14.50 8.36
CA SER A 50 -18.37 -13.89 8.37
C SER A 50 -18.39 -12.53 7.67
N ARG A 51 -17.76 -11.55 8.28
CA ARG A 51 -17.59 -10.23 7.66
C ARG A 51 -16.71 -10.38 6.41
N GLU A 52 -17.31 -10.19 5.26
CA GLU A 52 -16.55 -10.14 4.02
C GLU A 52 -15.81 -8.81 3.92
N GLU A 53 -14.50 -8.90 3.72
CA GLU A 53 -13.65 -7.75 3.46
C GLU A 53 -13.46 -7.63 1.95
N GLU A 54 -13.88 -6.51 1.40
CA GLU A 54 -13.72 -6.20 -0.02
C GLU A 54 -12.52 -5.28 -0.21
N SER A 55 -11.56 -5.75 -0.97
CA SER A 55 -10.35 -4.99 -1.32
C SER A 55 -10.46 -4.40 -2.71
N THR A 56 -10.19 -3.10 -2.82
CA THR A 56 -10.13 -2.41 -4.10
C THR A 56 -8.72 -1.87 -4.32
N ALA A 57 -8.09 -2.31 -5.40
CA ALA A 57 -6.77 -1.84 -5.81
C ALA A 57 -6.89 -0.87 -6.99
N ILE A 58 -6.28 0.29 -6.88
CA ILE A 58 -6.22 1.29 -7.95
C ILE A 58 -4.76 1.61 -8.26
N GLN A 59 -4.42 1.55 -9.53
CA GLN A 59 -3.12 2.00 -10.01
C GLN A 59 -3.20 3.48 -10.39
N TRP A 60 -2.49 4.31 -9.65
CA TRP A 60 -2.46 5.74 -9.84
C TRP A 60 -1.21 6.19 -10.59
N THR A 61 -1.39 7.13 -11.50
CA THR A 61 -0.28 7.81 -12.18
C THR A 61 -0.13 9.22 -11.64
N LEU A 62 1.09 9.60 -11.31
CA LEU A 62 1.46 10.91 -10.81
C LEU A 62 2.45 11.57 -11.77
N TRP A 63 2.42 12.89 -11.82
CA TRP A 63 3.25 13.65 -12.72
C TRP A 63 4.01 14.78 -12.00
N GLY A 64 5.18 15.12 -12.51
CA GLY A 64 5.96 16.25 -12.07
C GLY A 64 6.45 16.15 -10.63
N LYS A 65 6.38 17.24 -9.91
CA LYS A 65 6.84 17.34 -8.52
C LYS A 65 6.13 16.38 -7.57
N GLN A 66 4.86 16.15 -7.80
CA GLN A 66 4.08 15.18 -7.02
C GLN A 66 4.61 13.75 -7.17
N ALA A 67 5.03 13.38 -8.39
CA ALA A 67 5.65 12.08 -8.65
C ALA A 67 6.98 11.93 -7.92
N GLU A 68 7.82 12.94 -7.95
CA GLU A 68 9.10 12.96 -7.24
C GLU A 68 8.92 12.88 -5.72
N ASN A 69 7.97 13.64 -5.17
CA ASN A 69 7.66 13.61 -3.73
C ASN A 69 7.13 12.25 -3.30
N ALA A 70 6.24 11.66 -4.07
CA ALA A 70 5.70 10.33 -3.77
C ALA A 70 6.80 9.26 -3.75
N ALA A 71 7.70 9.29 -4.73
CA ALA A 71 8.84 8.38 -4.79
C ALA A 71 9.82 8.58 -3.62
N ALA A 72 9.99 9.83 -3.16
CA ALA A 72 10.90 10.15 -2.07
C ALA A 72 10.34 9.76 -0.69
N TYR A 73 9.04 9.89 -0.46
CA TYR A 73 8.44 9.77 0.87
C TYR A 73 7.55 8.54 1.06
N LEU A 74 7.01 7.95 0.00
CA LEU A 74 6.11 6.80 0.07
C LEU A 74 6.88 5.49 -0.17
N GLY A 75 6.45 4.45 0.52
CA GLY A 75 6.95 3.09 0.37
C GLY A 75 5.82 2.07 0.49
N LYS A 76 6.15 0.80 0.34
CA LYS A 76 5.19 -0.29 0.54
C LYS A 76 4.54 -0.18 1.93
N GLY A 77 3.22 -0.22 1.97
CA GLY A 77 2.44 -0.13 3.20
C GLY A 77 2.15 1.29 3.67
N SER A 78 2.64 2.34 3.00
CA SER A 78 2.34 3.73 3.34
C SER A 78 0.84 4.00 3.28
N HIS A 79 0.34 4.75 4.26
CA HIS A 79 -1.07 5.09 4.39
C HIS A 79 -1.36 6.45 3.76
N VAL A 80 -2.29 6.49 2.81
CA VAL A 80 -2.59 7.68 2.02
C VAL A 80 -4.08 7.85 1.74
N ASN A 81 -4.49 9.10 1.50
CA ASN A 81 -5.71 9.43 0.78
C ASN A 81 -5.33 9.97 -0.60
N ILE A 82 -6.00 9.53 -1.63
CA ILE A 82 -5.74 9.97 -3.00
C ILE A 82 -7.01 10.51 -3.61
N VAL A 83 -6.92 11.70 -4.15
CA VAL A 83 -7.96 12.33 -4.96
C VAL A 83 -7.41 12.51 -6.37
N GLY A 84 -8.16 12.09 -7.34
CA GLY A 84 -7.76 12.22 -8.72
C GLY A 84 -8.93 12.10 -9.68
N ARG A 85 -8.61 11.89 -10.92
CA ARG A 85 -9.60 11.76 -12.00
C ARG A 85 -9.41 10.49 -12.80
N LEU A 86 -10.53 9.99 -13.26
CA LEU A 86 -10.59 8.88 -14.20
C LEU A 86 -10.52 9.44 -15.61
N ARG A 87 -9.67 8.87 -16.44
CA ARG A 87 -9.54 9.20 -17.86
C ARG A 87 -9.61 7.94 -18.71
N ASN A 88 -10.16 8.06 -19.88
CA ASN A 88 -10.06 6.99 -20.86
C ASN A 88 -8.63 6.94 -21.43
N ASN A 89 -8.09 5.76 -21.51
CA ASN A 89 -6.80 5.46 -22.10
C ASN A 89 -6.98 4.43 -23.21
N ASN A 90 -7.67 4.84 -24.25
CA ASN A 90 -7.93 3.99 -25.42
C ASN A 90 -6.70 3.94 -26.31
N TYR A 91 -6.38 2.77 -26.80
CA TYR A 91 -5.28 2.58 -27.74
C TYR A 91 -5.66 1.53 -28.79
N ASP A 92 -5.03 1.62 -29.96
CA ASP A 92 -5.22 0.68 -31.04
C ASP A 92 -4.15 -0.41 -30.96
N LYS A 93 -4.60 -1.66 -30.96
CA LYS A 93 -3.76 -2.84 -30.98
C LYS A 93 -4.27 -3.80 -32.05
N ASP A 94 -3.41 -4.14 -33.01
CA ASP A 94 -3.69 -5.09 -34.09
C ASP A 94 -4.97 -4.76 -34.91
N GLY A 95 -5.26 -3.46 -35.11
CA GLY A 95 -6.44 -2.98 -35.84
C GLY A 95 -7.73 -2.92 -35.03
N GLU A 96 -7.69 -3.29 -33.75
CA GLU A 96 -8.79 -3.18 -32.82
C GLU A 96 -8.55 -2.09 -31.79
N THR A 97 -9.59 -1.29 -31.48
CA THR A 97 -9.52 -0.30 -30.42
C THR A 97 -9.71 -0.96 -29.05
N VAL A 98 -8.69 -0.89 -28.22
CA VAL A 98 -8.74 -1.35 -26.82
C VAL A 98 -9.15 -0.20 -25.92
N TYR A 99 -10.24 -0.38 -25.21
CA TYR A 99 -10.73 0.62 -24.24
C TYR A 99 -10.09 0.39 -22.88
N GLY A 100 -9.32 1.39 -22.44
CA GLY A 100 -8.66 1.37 -21.16
C GLY A 100 -9.11 2.52 -20.27
N ILE A 101 -8.85 2.38 -18.99
CA ILE A 101 -9.11 3.40 -17.96
C ILE A 101 -7.79 3.70 -17.25
N ALA A 102 -7.49 4.99 -17.10
CA ALA A 102 -6.33 5.46 -16.34
C ALA A 102 -6.78 6.36 -15.20
N PHE A 103 -6.15 6.20 -14.06
CA PHE A 103 -6.36 7.03 -12.88
C PHE A 103 -5.17 7.97 -12.70
N THR A 104 -5.42 9.26 -12.76
CA THR A 104 -4.39 10.28 -12.56
C THR A 104 -4.62 10.95 -11.21
N ALA A 105 -3.64 10.89 -10.32
CA ALA A 105 -3.71 11.54 -9.04
C ALA A 105 -3.53 13.04 -9.19
N GLU A 106 -4.38 13.82 -8.54
CA GLU A 106 -4.31 15.28 -8.47
C GLU A 106 -3.83 15.74 -7.09
N GLU A 107 -4.23 15.02 -6.05
CA GLU A 107 -3.89 15.33 -4.67
C GLU A 107 -3.64 14.04 -3.88
N ILE A 108 -2.60 14.03 -3.07
CA ILE A 108 -2.27 12.92 -2.17
C ILE A 108 -2.00 13.47 -0.79
N ASP A 109 -2.73 12.96 0.19
CA ASP A 109 -2.48 13.20 1.61
C ASP A 109 -1.66 12.06 2.20
N TYR A 110 -0.53 12.39 2.80
CA TYR A 110 0.30 11.43 3.53
C TYR A 110 -0.22 11.33 4.96
N LEU A 111 -0.81 10.18 5.31
CA LEU A 111 -1.44 9.96 6.60
C LEU A 111 -0.49 9.35 7.64
N ASP A 112 0.64 8.80 7.20
CA ASP A 112 1.68 8.31 8.10
C ASP A 112 2.49 9.47 8.69
N SER A 113 2.95 9.29 9.92
CA SER A 113 3.95 10.18 10.48
C SER A 113 5.29 10.02 9.75
N ARG A 114 6.12 11.06 9.84
CA ARG A 114 7.46 11.02 9.24
C ARG A 114 8.30 9.84 9.75
N ALA A 115 8.21 9.55 11.04
CA ALA A 115 8.92 8.43 11.67
C ALA A 115 8.45 7.06 11.12
N GLU A 116 7.14 6.87 10.92
CA GLU A 116 6.59 5.65 10.32
C GLU A 116 7.02 5.48 8.86
N SER A 117 7.02 6.56 8.09
CA SER A 117 7.48 6.54 6.70
C SER A 117 8.96 6.18 6.58
N GLU A 118 9.82 6.72 7.44
CA GLU A 118 11.24 6.40 7.51
C GLU A 118 11.47 4.95 7.93
N ALA A 119 10.75 4.46 8.92
CA ALA A 119 10.84 3.08 9.39
C ALA A 119 10.46 2.07 8.29
N ARG A 120 9.42 2.35 7.52
CA ARG A 120 9.00 1.49 6.39
C ARG A 120 10.00 1.47 5.25
N ARG A 121 10.62 2.61 4.96
CA ARG A 121 11.66 2.70 3.92
C ARG A 121 12.90 1.91 4.32
N ASN A 122 13.32 2.02 5.56
CA ASN A 122 14.48 1.29 6.09
C ASN A 122 14.22 -0.21 6.19
N GLY A 123 13.04 -0.63 6.64
CA GLY A 123 12.63 -2.05 6.68
C GLY A 123 12.52 -2.71 5.30
N GLY A 124 12.17 -1.97 4.26
CA GLY A 124 12.15 -2.45 2.88
C GLY A 124 13.53 -2.70 2.28
N GLN A 125 14.54 -1.97 2.71
CA GLN A 125 15.92 -2.18 2.26
C GLN A 125 16.59 -3.37 2.94
N GLU A 126 16.24 -3.68 4.19
CA GLU A 126 16.77 -4.84 4.91
C GLU A 126 16.18 -6.18 4.40
N ALA A 127 14.97 -6.16 3.84
CA ALA A 127 14.34 -7.35 3.27
C ALA A 127 14.95 -7.82 1.95
N GLU A 128 15.60 -6.94 1.19
CA GLU A 128 16.31 -7.31 -0.04
C GLU A 128 17.75 -7.79 0.20
N GLY A 129 18.30 -7.56 1.39
CA GLY A 129 19.70 -7.92 1.73
C GLY A 129 19.87 -9.17 2.57
N SER A 130 18.80 -9.80 3.04
CA SER A 130 18.88 -10.93 3.99
C SER A 130 18.11 -12.16 3.52
N ALA A 131 18.55 -12.74 2.43
CA ALA A 131 18.26 -14.14 2.15
C ALA A 131 19.33 -14.99 2.86
N GLY A 132 19.09 -15.39 4.11
CA GLY A 132 19.93 -16.36 4.78
C GLY A 132 20.41 -15.98 6.19
N GLY A 133 19.48 -15.70 7.10
CA GLY A 133 19.76 -15.72 8.53
C GLY A 133 18.88 -16.74 9.23
N PRO A 134 19.41 -17.55 10.16
CA PRO A 134 18.58 -18.49 10.91
C PRO A 134 17.58 -17.73 11.75
N ALA A 135 16.32 -18.20 11.74
CA ALA A 135 15.26 -17.66 12.58
C ALA A 135 15.71 -17.60 14.06
N PRO A 136 15.43 -16.52 14.78
CA PRO A 136 15.70 -16.49 16.20
C PRO A 136 14.90 -17.59 16.89
N SER A 137 15.60 -18.50 17.54
CA SER A 137 14.99 -19.55 18.36
C SER A 137 14.19 -18.89 19.48
N ALA A 138 12.92 -19.24 19.59
CA ALA A 138 12.08 -18.82 20.68
C ALA A 138 12.71 -19.23 22.03
N PRO A 139 12.66 -18.36 23.06
CA PRO A 139 13.16 -18.72 24.37
C PRO A 139 12.32 -19.87 24.95
N SER A 140 12.99 -20.97 25.25
CA SER A 140 12.38 -22.13 25.90
C SER A 140 11.81 -21.68 27.26
N ARG A 141 10.49 -21.77 27.41
CA ARG A 141 9.85 -21.64 28.71
C ARG A 141 10.34 -22.78 29.63
N LYS A 142 11.04 -22.43 30.68
CA LYS A 142 11.32 -23.34 31.78
C LYS A 142 10.01 -23.86 32.37
N PRO A 143 9.86 -25.13 32.64
CA PRO A 143 8.65 -25.63 33.31
C PRO A 143 8.63 -25.09 34.73
N ARG A 144 7.52 -24.48 35.08
CA ARG A 144 7.23 -24.03 36.43
C ARG A 144 7.05 -25.25 37.30
N ASN A 145 7.93 -25.42 38.26
CA ASN A 145 7.90 -26.48 39.27
C ASN A 145 6.53 -26.48 39.98
N ALA A 146 5.81 -27.58 39.86
CA ALA A 146 4.59 -27.82 40.59
C ALA A 146 4.93 -27.96 42.09
N ARG A 147 4.37 -27.09 42.90
CA ARG A 147 4.41 -27.22 44.33
C ARG A 147 3.61 -28.49 44.72
N GLN A 148 4.27 -29.42 45.33
CA GLN A 148 3.60 -30.51 46.02
C GLN A 148 2.79 -29.99 47.21
N PRO A 149 1.57 -30.47 47.41
CA PRO A 149 0.83 -30.14 48.64
C PRO A 149 1.47 -30.88 49.81
N ALA A 150 1.68 -30.12 50.88
CA ALA A 150 2.12 -30.69 52.14
C ALA A 150 1.01 -31.58 52.71
N HIS A 151 1.36 -32.82 53.05
CA HIS A 151 0.53 -33.68 53.88
C HIS A 151 0.41 -33.07 55.26
N ALA A 152 -0.81 -32.74 55.68
CA ALA A 152 -1.12 -32.52 57.07
C ALA A 152 -1.47 -33.86 57.72
N GLU A 153 -0.61 -34.33 58.55
CA GLU A 153 -0.95 -35.38 59.50
C GLU A 153 -1.67 -34.75 60.71
N ALA A 154 -2.81 -35.31 60.98
CA ALA A 154 -3.54 -35.03 62.19
C ALA A 154 -3.01 -35.87 63.35
#